data_44960ef43ed5e47e6264d5a85f11479d
#
_entry.id   44960ef43ed5e47e6264d5a85f11479d
#
_cell.length_a   1.000
_cell.length_b   1.000
_cell.length_c   1.000
_cell.angle_alpha   90.00
_cell.angle_beta   90.00
_cell.angle_gamma   90.00
#
_symmetry.space_group_name_H-M   'P 1'
#
loop_
_entity.id
_entity.type
_entity.pdbx_description
1 polymer ?
#
loop_
_entity_poly.entity_id
_entity_poly.type
_entity_poly.pdbx_seq_one_letter_code
_entity_poly.pdbx_strand_id
1 'polypeptide(L)'
;RNYGKWIGGGLGWAFGGPLGAIIGFAIGSAFGNSSNTEEYIGGTTQQRDFNVSLLVLSAAVMKADGSVKKSELDYVKRFFLSNFGQERAEKYILMLREILKQDIQIYDVSQQVGRFMDYSSKLQLLHYLFGIASADGTTHDNEVDVISVISKYMGISSSDFQSIKAMFVQQVDSAYKILGIDANATDDEVKKAYREMAKKYHPDKVAYLGDDVRKSAEQKLQEVNEAYDKIRKQRGF
;
A
#
# COMPACT_ATOMS: atom_id res chain seq x y z
N ARG A 1 0.02 33.20 14.84
CA ARG A 1 -0.51 33.35 13.45
C ARG A 1 0.15 32.26 12.60
N ASN A 2 -0.60 31.16 12.34
CA ASN A 2 -0.08 29.94 11.69
C ASN A 2 -0.15 30.05 10.14
N TYR A 3 0.60 30.95 9.55
CA TYR A 3 0.69 31.05 8.09
C TYR A 3 1.52 29.92 7.45
N GLY A 4 2.38 29.23 8.19
CA GLY A 4 3.25 28.18 7.68
C GLY A 4 2.51 26.98 7.08
N LYS A 5 1.33 26.65 7.61
CA LYS A 5 0.49 25.52 7.11
C LYS A 5 -0.02 25.75 5.69
N TRP A 6 -0.45 26.99 5.40
CA TRP A 6 -0.95 27.36 4.08
C TRP A 6 0.16 27.46 3.03
N ILE A 7 1.34 27.94 3.44
CA ILE A 7 2.51 28.03 2.54
C ILE A 7 3.02 26.64 2.19
N GLY A 8 3.11 25.71 3.16
CA GLY A 8 3.50 24.32 2.92
C GLY A 8 2.56 23.60 1.95
N GLY A 9 1.24 23.70 2.15
CA GLY A 9 0.24 23.10 1.27
C GLY A 9 0.28 23.70 -0.15
N GLY A 10 0.42 24.99 -0.29
CA GLY A 10 0.49 25.66 -1.59
C GLY A 10 1.75 25.29 -2.39
N LEU A 11 2.90 25.25 -1.75
CA LEU A 11 4.15 24.84 -2.38
C LEU A 11 4.15 23.34 -2.73
N GLY A 12 3.61 22.48 -1.85
CA GLY A 12 3.46 21.05 -2.12
C GLY A 12 2.54 20.78 -3.30
N TRP A 13 1.45 21.53 -3.44
CA TRP A 13 0.55 21.40 -4.59
C TRP A 13 1.22 21.80 -5.90
N ALA A 14 2.03 22.87 -5.89
CA ALA A 14 2.75 23.35 -7.08
C ALA A 14 3.82 22.34 -7.57
N PHE A 15 4.45 21.59 -6.66
CA PHE A 15 5.53 20.64 -6.98
C PHE A 15 5.10 19.18 -7.03
N GLY A 16 3.96 18.79 -6.45
CA GLY A 16 3.59 17.39 -6.31
C GLY A 16 2.10 17.08 -6.42
N GLY A 17 1.27 17.99 -6.92
CA GLY A 17 -0.17 17.78 -7.06
C GLY A 17 -0.89 17.54 -5.72
N PRO A 18 -2.02 16.78 -5.72
CA PRO A 18 -2.79 16.49 -4.51
C PRO A 18 -1.97 15.82 -3.39
N LEU A 19 -1.10 14.86 -3.71
CA LEU A 19 -0.21 14.22 -2.74
C LEU A 19 0.75 15.24 -2.12
N GLY A 20 1.37 16.07 -2.93
CA GLY A 20 2.30 17.10 -2.46
C GLY A 20 1.62 18.13 -1.57
N ALA A 21 0.39 18.51 -1.88
CA ALA A 21 -0.41 19.43 -1.03
C ALA A 21 -0.69 18.82 0.36
N ILE A 22 -1.13 17.57 0.40
CA ILE A 22 -1.42 16.84 1.66
C ILE A 22 -0.16 16.71 2.51
N ILE A 23 0.93 16.24 1.92
CA ILE A 23 2.21 16.04 2.63
C ILE A 23 2.84 17.36 3.05
N GLY A 24 2.84 18.38 2.18
CA GLY A 24 3.35 19.71 2.52
C GLY A 24 2.60 20.33 3.70
N PHE A 25 1.28 20.18 3.73
CA PHE A 25 0.47 20.60 4.88
C PHE A 25 0.82 19.80 6.15
N ALA A 26 0.96 18.47 6.04
CA ALA A 26 1.29 17.61 7.17
C ALA A 26 2.67 17.95 7.76
N ILE A 27 3.69 18.16 6.93
CA ILE A 27 5.03 18.59 7.37
C ILE A 27 4.97 19.97 8.03
N GLY A 28 4.31 20.93 7.39
CA GLY A 28 4.15 22.28 7.96
C GLY A 28 3.39 22.29 9.28
N SER A 29 2.45 21.37 9.47
CA SER A 29 1.68 21.21 10.72
C SER A 29 2.46 20.48 11.82
N ALA A 30 3.21 19.45 11.47
CA ALA A 30 3.94 18.62 12.42
C ALA A 30 5.26 19.26 12.88
N PHE A 31 5.98 19.93 11.96
CA PHE A 31 7.37 20.36 12.19
C PHE A 31 7.58 21.88 12.05
N GLY A 32 6.52 22.64 11.69
CA GLY A 32 6.62 24.10 11.50
C GLY A 32 7.16 24.47 10.12
N ASN A 33 7.79 25.64 10.00
CA ASN A 33 8.12 26.28 8.71
C ASN A 33 9.32 25.65 7.97
N SER A 34 9.49 24.34 8.05
CA SER A 34 10.58 23.64 7.36
C SER A 34 10.16 23.37 5.90
N SER A 35 10.82 24.05 4.99
CA SER A 35 10.50 24.00 3.54
C SER A 35 11.11 22.79 2.81
N ASN A 36 11.81 21.88 3.51
CA ASN A 36 12.56 20.80 2.87
C ASN A 36 11.89 19.44 3.11
N THR A 37 10.97 19.06 2.23
CA THR A 37 10.29 17.75 2.26
C THR A 37 11.27 16.58 2.24
N GLU A 38 12.43 16.75 1.59
CA GLU A 38 13.47 15.71 1.48
C GLU A 38 14.07 15.31 2.82
N GLU A 39 14.18 16.24 3.76
CA GLU A 39 14.70 16.02 5.10
C GLU A 39 13.80 15.07 5.92
N TYR A 40 12.49 15.13 5.68
CA TYR A 40 11.51 14.36 6.46
C TYR A 40 11.18 12.99 5.84
N ILE A 41 11.14 12.92 4.50
CA ILE A 41 10.75 11.68 3.81
C ILE A 41 11.98 10.84 3.45
N GLY A 42 13.05 11.48 2.97
CA GLY A 42 14.31 10.84 2.63
C GLY A 42 14.24 9.86 1.45
N GLY A 43 15.40 9.41 0.98
CA GLY A 43 15.50 8.44 -0.10
C GLY A 43 15.55 9.02 -1.51
N THR A 44 15.62 8.14 -2.52
CA THR A 44 15.52 8.52 -3.95
C THR A 44 14.13 9.06 -4.28
N THR A 45 13.96 9.66 -5.46
CA THR A 45 12.64 10.16 -5.91
C THR A 45 11.59 9.05 -5.86
N GLN A 46 11.89 7.87 -6.39
CA GLN A 46 10.95 6.74 -6.36
C GLN A 46 10.62 6.26 -4.95
N GLN A 47 11.60 6.22 -4.05
CA GLN A 47 11.37 5.88 -2.64
C GLN A 47 10.48 6.92 -1.95
N ARG A 48 10.73 8.20 -2.20
CA ARG A 48 9.91 9.29 -1.66
C ARG A 48 8.48 9.21 -2.15
N ASP A 49 8.29 9.04 -3.44
CA ASP A 49 6.97 8.92 -4.07
C ASP A 49 6.19 7.73 -3.49
N PHE A 50 6.87 6.60 -3.29
CA PHE A 50 6.28 5.43 -2.65
C PHE A 50 5.90 5.71 -1.19
N ASN A 51 6.80 6.31 -0.39
CA ASN A 51 6.58 6.58 1.03
C ASN A 51 5.46 7.61 1.25
N VAL A 52 5.38 8.63 0.40
CA VAL A 52 4.29 9.62 0.41
C VAL A 52 2.95 8.96 0.11
N SER A 53 2.91 8.13 -0.94
CA SER A 53 1.71 7.39 -1.32
C SER A 53 1.24 6.46 -0.19
N LEU A 54 2.19 5.75 0.43
CA LEU A 54 1.96 4.86 1.56
C LEU A 54 1.34 5.60 2.75
N LEU A 55 1.86 6.79 3.11
CA LEU A 55 1.32 7.61 4.20
C LEU A 55 -0.11 8.08 3.91
N VAL A 56 -0.34 8.66 2.73
CA VAL A 56 -1.64 9.27 2.41
C VAL A 56 -2.72 8.21 2.22
N LEU A 57 -2.41 7.12 1.52
CA LEU A 57 -3.37 6.04 1.29
C LEU A 57 -3.63 5.19 2.55
N SER A 58 -2.65 5.07 3.47
CA SER A 58 -2.91 4.52 4.82
C SER A 58 -4.00 5.31 5.53
N ALA A 59 -3.87 6.64 5.56
CA ALA A 59 -4.88 7.50 6.18
C ALA A 59 -6.25 7.38 5.51
N ALA A 60 -6.30 7.22 4.19
CA ALA A 60 -7.56 7.03 3.46
C ALA A 60 -8.27 5.74 3.87
N VAL A 61 -7.54 4.61 3.97
CA VAL A 61 -8.11 3.32 4.41
C VAL A 61 -8.55 3.38 5.87
N MET A 62 -7.70 3.89 6.77
CA MET A 62 -8.01 4.01 8.20
C MET A 62 -9.22 4.92 8.49
N LYS A 63 -9.57 5.81 7.59
CA LYS A 63 -10.76 6.70 7.71
C LYS A 63 -12.03 6.10 7.10
N ALA A 64 -11.96 4.94 6.44
CA ALA A 64 -13.07 4.36 5.69
C ALA A 64 -14.33 4.13 6.55
N ASP A 65 -14.15 3.74 7.81
CA ASP A 65 -15.23 3.51 8.78
C ASP A 65 -15.61 4.75 9.60
N GLY A 66 -15.01 5.90 9.31
CA GLY A 66 -15.22 7.15 10.06
C GLY A 66 -14.46 7.23 11.39
N SER A 67 -13.78 6.16 11.82
CA SER A 67 -12.97 6.13 13.03
C SER A 67 -11.70 5.30 12.81
N VAL A 68 -10.56 5.82 13.31
CA VAL A 68 -9.28 5.12 13.25
C VAL A 68 -9.20 4.08 14.36
N LYS A 69 -9.05 2.81 14.00
CA LYS A 69 -8.93 1.71 14.96
C LYS A 69 -7.50 1.59 15.50
N LYS A 70 -7.38 1.16 16.75
CA LYS A 70 -6.07 0.96 17.38
C LYS A 70 -5.24 -0.10 16.66
N SER A 71 -5.86 -1.20 16.24
CA SER A 71 -5.23 -2.30 15.48
C SER A 71 -4.58 -1.82 14.19
N GLU A 72 -5.27 -1.00 13.41
CA GLU A 72 -4.76 -0.39 12.17
C GLU A 72 -3.57 0.52 12.46
N LEU A 73 -3.71 1.41 13.46
CA LEU A 73 -2.62 2.31 13.86
C LEU A 73 -1.39 1.53 14.34
N ASP A 74 -1.59 0.46 15.09
CA ASP A 74 -0.50 -0.39 15.57
C ASP A 74 0.15 -1.18 14.42
N TYR A 75 -0.63 -1.61 13.42
CA TYR A 75 -0.12 -2.22 12.20
C TYR A 75 0.79 -1.24 11.43
N VAL A 76 0.29 -0.03 11.17
CA VAL A 76 1.04 1.01 10.45
C VAL A 76 2.31 1.40 11.20
N LYS A 77 2.25 1.57 12.53
CA LYS A 77 3.42 1.85 13.37
C LYS A 77 4.46 0.75 13.28
N ARG A 78 4.06 -0.52 13.42
CA ARG A 78 4.98 -1.66 13.30
C ARG A 78 5.63 -1.70 11.92
N PHE A 79 4.83 -1.50 10.87
CA PHE A 79 5.33 -1.44 9.51
C PHE A 79 6.38 -0.33 9.35
N PHE A 80 6.11 0.87 9.81
CA PHE A 80 7.07 1.98 9.71
C PHE A 80 8.35 1.73 10.53
N LEU A 81 8.23 1.20 11.74
CA LEU A 81 9.39 0.86 12.57
C LEU A 81 10.27 -0.20 11.90
N SER A 82 9.67 -1.25 11.39
CA SER A 82 10.40 -2.35 10.74
C SER A 82 11.05 -1.91 9.43
N ASN A 83 10.42 -0.99 8.69
CA ASN A 83 10.83 -0.64 7.33
C ASN A 83 11.73 0.59 7.25
N PHE A 84 11.62 1.52 8.18
CA PHE A 84 12.32 2.81 8.10
C PHE A 84 13.20 3.12 9.31
N GLY A 85 13.19 2.26 10.34
CA GLY A 85 13.86 2.48 11.59
C GLY A 85 13.16 3.54 12.45
N GLN A 86 13.60 3.66 13.71
CA GLN A 86 12.88 4.43 14.74
C GLN A 86 12.75 5.92 14.38
N GLU A 87 13.85 6.59 14.03
CA GLU A 87 13.85 8.04 13.79
C GLU A 87 12.89 8.45 12.66
N ARG A 88 12.91 7.70 11.55
CA ARG A 88 12.06 7.99 10.40
C ARG A 88 10.61 7.58 10.64
N ALA A 89 10.38 6.47 11.33
CA ALA A 89 9.05 6.03 11.73
C ALA A 89 8.35 7.06 12.62
N GLU A 90 9.03 7.66 13.57
CA GLU A 90 8.48 8.73 14.43
C GLU A 90 8.02 9.93 13.58
N LYS A 91 8.84 10.38 12.63
CA LYS A 91 8.47 11.46 11.69
C LYS A 91 7.24 11.09 10.86
N TYR A 92 7.18 9.87 10.35
CA TYR A 92 6.03 9.38 9.55
C TYR A 92 4.75 9.27 10.38
N ILE A 93 4.83 8.83 11.64
CA ILE A 93 3.68 8.77 12.54
C ILE A 93 3.14 10.17 12.86
N LEU A 94 4.01 11.16 13.04
CA LEU A 94 3.60 12.57 13.24
C LEU A 94 2.92 13.11 11.98
N MET A 95 3.47 12.85 10.79
CA MET A 95 2.84 13.24 9.51
C MET A 95 1.49 12.53 9.32
N LEU A 96 1.41 11.21 9.58
CA LEU A 96 0.17 10.45 9.47
C LEU A 96 -0.93 11.05 10.34
N ARG A 97 -0.61 11.46 11.57
CA ARG A 97 -1.56 12.13 12.47
C ARG A 97 -2.12 13.42 11.88
N GLU A 98 -1.29 14.21 11.19
CA GLU A 98 -1.74 15.44 10.54
C GLU A 98 -2.52 15.15 9.25
N ILE A 99 -2.17 14.10 8.51
CA ILE A 99 -2.90 13.65 7.31
C ILE A 99 -4.30 13.14 7.68
N LEU A 100 -4.44 12.40 8.79
CA LEU A 100 -5.74 11.90 9.28
C LEU A 100 -6.75 13.02 9.58
N LYS A 101 -6.29 14.25 9.84
CA LYS A 101 -7.15 15.41 10.07
C LYS A 101 -7.63 16.07 8.77
N GLN A 102 -7.03 15.70 7.63
CA GLN A 102 -7.35 16.30 6.33
C GLN A 102 -8.45 15.53 5.60
N ASP A 103 -9.14 16.19 4.69
CA ASP A 103 -9.98 15.52 3.72
C ASP A 103 -9.11 15.01 2.56
N ILE A 104 -9.18 13.69 2.28
CA ILE A 104 -8.36 13.03 1.27
C ILE A 104 -9.25 12.76 0.06
N GLN A 105 -8.96 13.44 -1.05
CA GLN A 105 -9.63 13.19 -2.32
C GLN A 105 -9.05 11.91 -2.94
N ILE A 106 -9.61 10.75 -2.57
CA ILE A 106 -9.11 9.41 -2.90
C ILE A 106 -8.92 9.26 -4.41
N TYR A 107 -9.86 9.77 -5.22
CA TYR A 107 -9.79 9.74 -6.67
C TYR A 107 -8.50 10.42 -7.19
N ASP A 108 -8.30 11.68 -6.83
CA ASP A 108 -7.18 12.48 -7.35
C ASP A 108 -5.83 11.93 -6.88
N VAL A 109 -5.74 11.53 -5.61
CA VAL A 109 -4.56 10.91 -5.02
C VAL A 109 -4.23 9.60 -5.73
N SER A 110 -5.20 8.71 -5.88
CA SER A 110 -4.98 7.39 -6.51
C SER A 110 -4.61 7.53 -7.98
N GLN A 111 -5.22 8.47 -8.69
CA GLN A 111 -4.88 8.74 -10.09
C GLN A 111 -3.47 9.31 -10.23
N GLN A 112 -3.05 10.20 -9.31
CA GLN A 112 -1.67 10.70 -9.28
C GLN A 112 -0.68 9.57 -9.05
N VAL A 113 -0.90 8.70 -8.04
CA VAL A 113 -0.07 7.51 -7.78
C VAL A 113 0.00 6.61 -9.00
N GLY A 114 -1.14 6.41 -9.67
CA GLY A 114 -1.23 5.60 -10.89
C GLY A 114 -0.34 6.07 -12.04
N ARG A 115 -0.03 7.38 -12.11
CA ARG A 115 0.77 7.98 -13.19
C ARG A 115 2.27 7.81 -13.00
N PHE A 116 2.78 7.90 -11.78
CA PHE A 116 4.24 7.89 -11.56
C PHE A 116 4.78 6.58 -10.99
N MET A 117 3.93 5.77 -10.37
CA MET A 117 4.38 4.53 -9.74
C MET A 117 4.36 3.37 -10.75
N ASP A 118 5.42 2.56 -10.78
CA ASP A 118 5.45 1.33 -11.58
C ASP A 118 4.47 0.27 -11.02
N TYR A 119 4.12 -0.69 -11.88
CA TYR A 119 3.06 -1.65 -11.55
C TYR A 119 3.40 -2.56 -10.37
N SER A 120 4.67 -2.95 -10.24
CA SER A 120 5.11 -3.82 -9.13
C SER A 120 4.99 -3.10 -7.79
N SER A 121 5.37 -1.83 -7.74
CA SER A 121 5.23 -0.96 -6.55
C SER A 121 3.77 -0.73 -6.17
N LYS A 122 2.88 -0.54 -7.17
CA LYS A 122 1.43 -0.45 -6.93
C LYS A 122 0.87 -1.72 -6.26
N LEU A 123 1.32 -2.89 -6.69
CA LEU A 123 0.89 -4.16 -6.11
C LEU A 123 1.38 -4.32 -4.66
N GLN A 124 2.59 -3.84 -4.33
CA GLN A 124 3.09 -3.83 -2.96
C GLN A 124 2.27 -2.88 -2.08
N LEU A 125 1.98 -1.69 -2.59
CA LEU A 125 1.15 -0.72 -1.89
C LEU A 125 -0.26 -1.29 -1.63
N LEU A 126 -0.89 -1.92 -2.63
CA LEU A 126 -2.19 -2.55 -2.48
C LEU A 126 -2.19 -3.66 -1.40
N HIS A 127 -1.17 -4.53 -1.41
CA HIS A 127 -1.02 -5.57 -0.39
C HIS A 127 -0.89 -4.98 1.02
N TYR A 128 -0.10 -3.92 1.18
CA TYR A 128 0.03 -3.21 2.43
C TYR A 128 -1.30 -2.60 2.91
N LEU A 129 -2.10 -2.01 2.01
CA LEU A 129 -3.41 -1.44 2.36
C LEU A 129 -4.40 -2.51 2.85
N PHE A 130 -4.39 -3.70 2.23
CA PHE A 130 -5.14 -4.84 2.75
C PHE A 130 -4.64 -5.32 4.11
N GLY A 131 -3.33 -5.22 4.38
CA GLY A 131 -2.76 -5.50 5.70
C GLY A 131 -3.29 -4.56 6.79
N ILE A 132 -3.54 -3.27 6.48
CA ILE A 132 -4.22 -2.33 7.39
C ILE A 132 -5.65 -2.81 7.65
N ALA A 133 -6.42 -3.02 6.60
CA ALA A 133 -7.84 -3.43 6.67
C ALA A 133 -8.04 -4.78 7.39
N SER A 134 -7.01 -5.62 7.46
CA SER A 134 -7.06 -6.93 8.13
C SER A 134 -6.35 -6.95 9.50
N ALA A 135 -5.99 -5.78 10.03
CA ALA A 135 -5.14 -5.68 11.22
C ALA A 135 -5.81 -6.18 12.52
N ASP A 136 -7.13 -6.25 12.56
CA ASP A 136 -7.91 -6.81 13.66
C ASP A 136 -8.32 -8.28 13.44
N GLY A 137 -7.88 -8.89 12.33
CA GLY A 137 -8.23 -10.25 11.92
C GLY A 137 -9.50 -10.36 11.10
N THR A 138 -10.19 -9.25 10.85
CA THR A 138 -11.38 -9.16 10.00
C THR A 138 -11.25 -8.04 8.99
N THR A 139 -11.76 -8.24 7.78
CA THR A 139 -11.74 -7.21 6.74
C THR A 139 -13.15 -6.67 6.58
N HIS A 140 -13.34 -5.37 6.81
CA HIS A 140 -14.65 -4.74 6.71
C HIS A 140 -14.95 -4.25 5.29
N ASP A 141 -16.21 -4.33 4.88
CA ASP A 141 -16.64 -3.99 3.52
C ASP A 141 -16.29 -2.54 3.14
N ASN A 142 -16.47 -1.57 4.04
CA ASN A 142 -16.14 -0.16 3.77
C ASN A 142 -14.65 0.04 3.45
N GLU A 143 -13.76 -0.66 4.16
CA GLU A 143 -12.31 -0.60 3.90
C GLU A 143 -11.98 -1.24 2.55
N VAL A 144 -12.59 -2.40 2.24
CA VAL A 144 -12.43 -3.07 0.95
C VAL A 144 -12.92 -2.19 -0.19
N ASP A 145 -14.04 -1.49 -0.02
CA ASP A 145 -14.58 -0.57 -1.01
C ASP A 145 -13.61 0.59 -1.29
N VAL A 146 -13.06 1.20 -0.24
CA VAL A 146 -12.02 2.24 -0.38
C VAL A 146 -10.80 1.69 -1.10
N ILE A 147 -10.29 0.52 -0.71
CA ILE A 147 -9.13 -0.12 -1.38
C ILE A 147 -9.45 -0.46 -2.84
N SER A 148 -10.68 -0.88 -3.14
CA SER A 148 -11.15 -1.15 -4.51
C SER A 148 -11.11 0.11 -5.38
N VAL A 149 -11.60 1.23 -4.85
CA VAL A 149 -11.55 2.54 -5.51
C VAL A 149 -10.09 2.95 -5.77
N ILE A 150 -9.22 2.86 -4.76
CA ILE A 150 -7.79 3.15 -4.87
C ILE A 150 -7.16 2.31 -5.98
N SER A 151 -7.37 0.99 -5.95
CA SER A 151 -6.85 0.03 -6.93
C SER A 151 -7.25 0.38 -8.35
N LYS A 152 -8.54 0.65 -8.57
CA LYS A 152 -9.09 1.03 -9.87
C LYS A 152 -8.42 2.28 -10.44
N TYR A 153 -8.30 3.33 -9.66
CA TYR A 153 -7.72 4.61 -10.10
C TYR A 153 -6.19 4.60 -10.17
N MET A 154 -5.53 3.69 -9.46
CA MET A 154 -4.12 3.38 -9.67
C MET A 154 -3.85 2.58 -10.95
N GLY A 155 -4.89 2.05 -11.62
CA GLY A 155 -4.75 1.25 -12.82
C GLY A 155 -4.29 -0.19 -12.54
N ILE A 156 -4.66 -0.75 -11.39
CA ILE A 156 -4.43 -2.16 -11.06
C ILE A 156 -5.55 -2.99 -11.70
N SER A 157 -5.18 -4.14 -12.29
CA SER A 157 -6.16 -5.04 -12.92
C SER A 157 -7.10 -5.67 -11.88
N SER A 158 -8.34 -5.94 -12.29
CA SER A 158 -9.31 -6.61 -11.42
C SER A 158 -8.80 -7.98 -10.95
N SER A 159 -8.09 -8.72 -11.81
CA SER A 159 -7.49 -10.01 -11.46
C SER A 159 -6.46 -9.87 -10.33
N ASP A 160 -5.57 -8.88 -10.41
CA ASP A 160 -4.56 -8.65 -9.36
C ASP A 160 -5.18 -8.16 -8.06
N PHE A 161 -6.21 -7.32 -8.15
CA PHE A 161 -6.97 -6.91 -6.96
C PHE A 161 -7.59 -8.12 -6.25
N GLN A 162 -8.26 -9.02 -7.00
CA GLN A 162 -8.87 -10.22 -6.42
C GLN A 162 -7.82 -11.19 -5.88
N SER A 163 -6.69 -11.34 -6.57
CA SER A 163 -5.57 -12.16 -6.10
C SER A 163 -5.03 -11.66 -4.75
N ILE A 164 -4.76 -10.37 -4.62
CA ILE A 164 -4.26 -9.79 -3.38
C ILE A 164 -5.33 -9.84 -2.27
N LYS A 165 -6.58 -9.51 -2.59
CA LYS A 165 -7.70 -9.63 -1.63
C LYS A 165 -7.80 -11.04 -1.06
N ALA A 166 -7.63 -12.07 -1.88
CA ALA A 166 -7.73 -13.48 -1.47
C ALA A 166 -6.62 -13.92 -0.50
N MET A 167 -5.51 -13.20 -0.42
CA MET A 167 -4.44 -13.44 0.57
C MET A 167 -4.89 -13.07 2.00
N PHE A 168 -5.81 -12.11 2.14
CA PHE A 168 -6.27 -11.62 3.44
C PHE A 168 -7.64 -12.17 3.84
N VAL A 169 -8.48 -12.54 2.87
CA VAL A 169 -9.82 -13.07 3.10
C VAL A 169 -9.81 -14.56 2.85
N GLN A 170 -9.86 -15.36 3.92
CA GLN A 170 -9.92 -16.83 3.81
C GLN A 170 -11.26 -17.25 3.20
N GLN A 171 -11.23 -17.75 1.98
CA GLN A 171 -12.34 -18.39 1.28
C GLN A 171 -11.97 -19.82 0.88
N VAL A 172 -12.97 -20.66 0.62
CA VAL A 172 -12.76 -22.07 0.24
C VAL A 172 -11.81 -22.19 -0.97
N ASP A 173 -11.91 -21.27 -1.93
CA ASP A 173 -11.10 -21.28 -3.16
C ASP A 173 -9.97 -20.22 -3.17
N SER A 174 -9.52 -19.78 -1.98
CA SER A 174 -8.53 -18.70 -1.88
C SER A 174 -7.24 -18.98 -2.66
N ALA A 175 -6.74 -20.23 -2.64
CA ALA A 175 -5.51 -20.61 -3.34
C ALA A 175 -5.60 -20.40 -4.86
N TYR A 176 -6.72 -20.77 -5.49
CA TYR A 176 -6.94 -20.54 -6.92
C TYR A 176 -7.07 -19.05 -7.24
N LYS A 177 -7.76 -18.29 -6.39
CA LYS A 177 -7.87 -16.83 -6.53
C LYS A 177 -6.53 -16.11 -6.37
N ILE A 178 -5.68 -16.56 -5.43
CA ILE A 178 -4.32 -16.03 -5.27
C ILE A 178 -3.52 -16.23 -6.56
N LEU A 179 -3.65 -17.39 -7.22
CA LEU A 179 -3.01 -17.64 -8.51
C LEU A 179 -3.73 -16.95 -9.69
N GLY A 180 -4.90 -16.32 -9.45
CA GLY A 180 -5.68 -15.63 -10.48
C GLY A 180 -6.33 -16.56 -11.51
N ILE A 181 -6.69 -17.79 -11.09
CA ILE A 181 -7.29 -18.83 -11.94
C ILE A 181 -8.57 -19.38 -11.33
N ASP A 182 -9.36 -20.06 -12.16
CA ASP A 182 -10.55 -20.78 -11.72
C ASP A 182 -10.19 -22.11 -11.04
N ALA A 183 -11.06 -22.58 -10.13
CA ALA A 183 -10.88 -23.88 -9.46
C ALA A 183 -10.93 -25.05 -10.45
N ASN A 184 -11.52 -24.88 -11.63
CA ASN A 184 -11.57 -25.88 -12.71
C ASN A 184 -10.36 -25.83 -13.66
N ALA A 185 -9.39 -24.92 -13.47
CA ALA A 185 -8.19 -24.80 -14.29
C ALA A 185 -7.44 -26.14 -14.32
N THR A 186 -6.87 -26.48 -15.47
CA THR A 186 -6.04 -27.69 -15.62
C THR A 186 -4.73 -27.57 -14.85
N ASP A 187 -4.06 -28.70 -14.55
CA ASP A 187 -2.77 -28.69 -13.83
C ASP A 187 -1.69 -27.90 -14.57
N ASP A 188 -1.72 -27.89 -15.90
CA ASP A 188 -0.79 -27.08 -16.70
C ASP A 188 -1.10 -25.59 -16.61
N GLU A 189 -2.37 -25.20 -16.56
CA GLU A 189 -2.78 -23.81 -16.29
C GLU A 189 -2.38 -23.37 -14.89
N VAL A 190 -2.53 -24.24 -13.89
CA VAL A 190 -2.05 -23.99 -12.51
C VAL A 190 -0.54 -23.74 -12.48
N LYS A 191 0.26 -24.60 -13.14
CA LYS A 191 1.72 -24.42 -13.24
C LYS A 191 2.12 -23.15 -13.99
N LYS A 192 1.38 -22.81 -15.05
CA LYS A 192 1.60 -21.58 -15.82
C LYS A 192 1.30 -20.34 -14.97
N ALA A 193 0.13 -20.30 -14.33
CA ALA A 193 -0.29 -19.21 -13.46
C ALA A 193 0.71 -18.98 -12.31
N TYR A 194 1.15 -20.04 -11.65
CA TYR A 194 2.19 -19.96 -10.62
C TYR A 194 3.46 -19.28 -11.14
N ARG A 195 3.99 -19.70 -12.30
CA ARG A 195 5.20 -19.08 -12.88
C ARG A 195 5.01 -17.60 -13.21
N GLU A 196 3.84 -17.23 -13.72
CA GLU A 196 3.50 -15.83 -14.02
C GLU A 196 3.41 -15.00 -12.74
N MET A 197 2.74 -15.51 -11.70
CA MET A 197 2.62 -14.84 -10.40
C MET A 197 3.97 -14.71 -9.70
N ALA A 198 4.78 -15.79 -9.67
CA ALA A 198 6.12 -15.75 -9.09
C ALA A 198 7.02 -14.71 -9.79
N LYS A 199 6.95 -14.61 -11.12
CA LYS A 199 7.66 -13.58 -11.88
C LYS A 199 7.11 -12.18 -11.61
N LYS A 200 5.80 -12.03 -11.46
CA LYS A 200 5.12 -10.75 -11.24
C LYS A 200 5.46 -10.16 -9.86
N TYR A 201 5.46 -11.00 -8.83
CA TYR A 201 5.69 -10.60 -7.45
C TYR A 201 7.13 -10.82 -6.97
N HIS A 202 8.08 -10.97 -7.91
CA HIS A 202 9.48 -11.19 -7.54
C HIS A 202 10.07 -10.00 -6.79
N PRO A 203 10.74 -10.22 -5.63
CA PRO A 203 11.29 -9.14 -4.79
C PRO A 203 12.25 -8.20 -5.51
N ASP A 204 13.02 -8.71 -6.48
CA ASP A 204 13.99 -7.89 -7.24
C ASP A 204 13.33 -6.75 -8.01
N LYS A 205 12.03 -6.87 -8.35
CA LYS A 205 11.30 -5.81 -9.06
C LYS A 205 11.06 -4.56 -8.23
N VAL A 206 11.16 -4.68 -6.92
CA VAL A 206 10.93 -3.58 -5.97
C VAL A 206 12.15 -3.34 -5.07
N ALA A 207 13.29 -4.00 -5.34
CA ALA A 207 14.50 -3.90 -4.53
C ALA A 207 15.05 -2.45 -4.46
N TYR A 208 14.82 -1.64 -5.49
CA TYR A 208 15.20 -0.23 -5.52
C TYR A 208 14.41 0.65 -4.54
N LEU A 209 13.27 0.19 -4.02
CA LEU A 209 12.48 0.88 -2.99
C LEU A 209 13.04 0.71 -1.58
N GLY A 210 14.02 -0.18 -1.40
CA GLY A 210 14.68 -0.47 -0.13
C GLY A 210 14.45 -1.90 0.34
N ASP A 211 15.30 -2.34 1.28
CA ASP A 211 15.31 -3.74 1.75
C ASP A 211 13.97 -4.16 2.38
N ASP A 212 13.26 -3.24 2.94
CA ASP A 212 12.05 -3.52 3.69
C ASP A 212 10.84 -3.73 2.76
N VAL A 213 10.76 -2.95 1.68
CA VAL A 213 9.76 -3.19 0.63
C VAL A 213 10.07 -4.50 -0.08
N ARG A 214 11.35 -4.84 -0.25
CA ARG A 214 11.79 -6.14 -0.76
C ARG A 214 11.33 -7.30 0.13
N LYS A 215 11.49 -7.19 1.47
CA LYS A 215 10.98 -8.19 2.43
C LYS A 215 9.47 -8.37 2.37
N SER A 216 8.72 -7.28 2.23
CA SER A 216 7.26 -7.35 2.03
C SER A 216 6.90 -8.08 0.73
N ALA A 217 7.69 -7.89 -0.34
CA ALA A 217 7.52 -8.63 -1.58
C ALA A 217 7.87 -10.13 -1.44
N GLU A 218 8.88 -10.45 -0.63
CA GLU A 218 9.23 -11.85 -0.27
C GLU A 218 8.07 -12.55 0.43
N GLN A 219 7.41 -11.89 1.39
CA GLN A 219 6.22 -12.43 2.07
C GLN A 219 5.09 -12.73 1.09
N LYS A 220 4.81 -11.78 0.19
CA LYS A 220 3.79 -11.98 -0.84
C LYS A 220 4.11 -13.13 -1.80
N LEU A 221 5.37 -13.26 -2.21
CA LEU A 221 5.81 -14.39 -3.01
C LEU A 221 5.66 -15.71 -2.25
N GLN A 222 5.90 -15.71 -0.93
CA GLN A 222 5.65 -16.86 -0.09
C GLN A 222 4.18 -17.29 -0.11
N GLU A 223 3.23 -16.34 -0.02
CA GLU A 223 1.79 -16.65 -0.12
C GLU A 223 1.42 -17.27 -1.47
N VAL A 224 2.03 -16.82 -2.57
CA VAL A 224 1.88 -17.42 -3.90
C VAL A 224 2.40 -18.85 -3.93
N ASN A 225 3.56 -19.11 -3.31
CA ASN A 225 4.16 -20.45 -3.19
C ASN A 225 3.26 -21.39 -2.36
N GLU A 226 2.75 -20.91 -1.23
CA GLU A 226 1.85 -21.67 -0.36
C GLU A 226 0.53 -22.01 -1.07
N ALA A 227 -0.03 -21.07 -1.83
CA ALA A 227 -1.22 -21.30 -2.64
C ALA A 227 -0.99 -22.38 -3.70
N TYR A 228 0.13 -22.33 -4.41
CA TYR A 228 0.50 -23.36 -5.38
C TYR A 228 0.70 -24.73 -4.73
N ASP A 229 1.44 -24.81 -3.62
CA ASP A 229 1.68 -26.06 -2.89
C ASP A 229 0.37 -26.66 -2.34
N LYS A 230 -0.57 -25.84 -1.88
CA LYS A 230 -1.88 -26.28 -1.43
C LYS A 230 -2.67 -26.93 -2.56
N ILE A 231 -2.72 -26.31 -3.76
CA ILE A 231 -3.40 -26.86 -4.93
C ILE A 231 -2.71 -28.16 -5.37
N ARG A 232 -1.36 -28.15 -5.45
CA ARG A 232 -0.59 -29.32 -5.84
C ARG A 232 -0.85 -30.53 -4.92
N LYS A 233 -0.85 -30.32 -3.61
CA LYS A 233 -1.17 -31.36 -2.63
C LYS A 233 -2.61 -31.85 -2.75
N GLN A 234 -3.55 -30.93 -2.97
CA GLN A 234 -4.98 -31.26 -3.11
C GLN A 234 -5.25 -32.10 -4.36
N ARG A 235 -4.53 -31.84 -5.46
CA ARG A 235 -4.73 -32.52 -6.76
C ARG A 235 -3.79 -33.69 -7.01
N GLY A 236 -2.69 -33.82 -6.27
CA GLY A 236 -1.76 -34.96 -6.35
C GLY A 236 -0.80 -34.93 -7.53
N PHE A 237 -0.35 -33.73 -8.01
CA PHE A 237 0.63 -33.60 -9.09
C PHE A 237 1.94 -32.93 -8.68
#